data_8ece8637631f66919f1424629f9902fa
#
_entry.id   8ece8637631f66919f1424629f9902fa
#
_cell.length_a   1.000
_cell.length_b   1.000
_cell.length_c   1.000
_cell.angle_alpha   90.00
_cell.angle_beta   90.00
_cell.angle_gamma   90.00
#
_symmetry.space_group_name_H-M   'P 1'
#
loop_
_entity.id
_entity.type
_entity.pdbx_description
1 polymer ?
#
loop_
_entity_poly.entity_id
_entity_poly.type
_entity_poly.pdbx_seq_one_letter_code
_entity_poly.pdbx_strand_id
1 'polypeptide(L)'
;MIGAINTVFQRKSSTGEIRYIGTNTDCVGIREAFLQNFPRILSKSRGAVGLIIGGGGACRSAVYTLWKWLGVKRIYMVCRLKGEVDTIIESFKNTAFEGELIYVGSVDEAKALDAPIVVVGTVPDFLPKTEGEILARELTNVLLGKEQKGYILEMCYHPEPKTTFFKLAEKAGWKVLPGTESMIYQGVAQQVLWTETPLERFDLVG
;
A
#
# COMPACT_ATOMS: atom_id res chain seq x y z
N MET A 1 -7.58 3.40 13.62
CA MET A 1 -8.09 2.78 12.37
C MET A 1 -7.00 2.05 11.60
N ILE A 2 -5.85 2.66 11.24
CA ILE A 2 -4.79 1.98 10.46
C ILE A 2 -4.10 0.87 11.28
N GLY A 3 -3.85 1.09 12.56
CA GLY A 3 -3.17 0.13 13.43
C GLY A 3 -1.66 0.00 13.20
N ALA A 4 -1.06 1.01 12.56
CA ALA A 4 0.38 1.15 12.37
C ALA A 4 0.77 2.64 12.45
N ILE A 5 1.92 2.91 13.04
CA ILE A 5 2.48 4.26 13.21
C ILE A 5 3.87 4.27 12.58
N ASN A 6 4.16 5.27 11.74
CA ASN A 6 5.49 5.52 11.21
C ASN A 6 6.04 6.90 11.58
N THR A 7 5.20 7.77 12.15
CA THR A 7 5.53 9.16 12.48
C THR A 7 5.05 9.53 13.87
N VAL A 8 5.94 10.11 14.67
CA VAL A 8 5.60 10.69 15.98
C VAL A 8 6.00 12.15 15.98
N PHE A 9 5.13 13.01 16.47
CA PHE A 9 5.38 14.44 16.60
C PHE A 9 4.79 14.99 17.89
N GLN A 10 5.26 16.18 18.28
CA GLN A 10 4.80 16.85 19.48
C GLN A 10 3.81 17.96 19.15
N ARG A 11 2.87 18.19 20.03
CA ARG A 11 2.02 19.40 20.04
C ARG A 11 1.95 19.94 21.46
N LYS A 12 1.99 21.28 21.57
CA LYS A 12 1.80 21.98 22.83
C LYS A 12 0.35 22.41 22.95
N SER A 13 -0.29 22.02 24.07
CA SER A 13 -1.66 22.46 24.35
C SER A 13 -1.72 23.95 24.69
N SER A 14 -2.90 24.54 24.74
CA SER A 14 -3.12 25.92 25.19
C SER A 14 -2.67 26.15 26.65
N THR A 15 -2.60 25.08 27.46
CA THR A 15 -2.11 25.10 28.84
C THR A 15 -0.61 24.87 28.98
N GLY A 16 0.11 24.69 27.85
CA GLY A 16 1.55 24.47 27.82
C GLY A 16 1.98 23.01 27.97
N GLU A 17 1.06 22.08 28.12
CA GLU A 17 1.35 20.64 28.21
C GLU A 17 1.83 20.11 26.85
N ILE A 18 2.90 19.30 26.85
CA ILE A 18 3.42 18.63 25.65
C ILE A 18 2.72 17.30 25.46
N ARG A 19 2.14 17.07 24.29
CA ARG A 19 1.53 15.79 23.88
C ARG A 19 2.28 15.18 22.71
N TYR A 20 2.56 13.90 22.81
CA TYR A 20 3.10 13.09 21.71
C TYR A 20 1.94 12.48 20.93
N ILE A 21 1.96 12.68 19.64
CA ILE A 21 0.92 12.21 18.71
C ILE A 21 1.57 11.27 17.72
N GLY A 22 1.05 10.03 17.64
CA GLY A 22 1.44 9.05 16.64
C GLY A 22 0.49 9.08 15.45
N THR A 23 1.03 9.05 14.24
CA THR A 23 0.26 8.98 13.00
C THR A 23 0.95 8.10 11.97
N ASN A 24 0.30 7.93 10.82
CA ASN A 24 0.85 7.17 9.71
C ASN A 24 0.85 8.02 8.44
N THR A 25 2.04 8.37 7.94
CA THR A 25 2.22 9.14 6.71
C THR A 25 2.42 8.25 5.49
N ASP A 26 2.66 6.94 5.63
CA ASP A 26 2.75 6.02 4.50
C ASP A 26 1.46 6.02 3.69
N CYS A 27 0.30 6.10 4.36
CA CYS A 27 -0.98 6.17 3.65
C CYS A 27 -1.10 7.44 2.79
N VAL A 28 -0.53 8.58 3.23
CA VAL A 28 -0.45 9.80 2.42
C VAL A 28 0.49 9.58 1.24
N GLY A 29 1.66 8.97 1.49
CA GLY A 29 2.63 8.64 0.46
C GLY A 29 2.04 7.76 -0.64
N ILE A 30 1.35 6.69 -0.27
CA ILE A 30 0.68 5.79 -1.22
C ILE A 30 -0.39 6.54 -2.03
N ARG A 31 -1.24 7.34 -1.35
CA ARG A 31 -2.27 8.14 -2.01
C ARG A 31 -1.70 9.07 -3.05
N GLU A 32 -0.74 9.91 -2.66
CA GLU A 32 -0.16 10.92 -3.54
C GLU A 32 0.61 10.28 -4.69
N ALA A 33 1.36 9.20 -4.44
CA ALA A 33 2.05 8.48 -5.51
C ALA A 33 1.06 8.08 -6.62
N PHE A 34 -0.11 7.53 -6.28
CA PHE A 34 -1.11 7.18 -7.27
C PHE A 34 -1.77 8.39 -7.91
N LEU A 35 -2.18 9.40 -7.13
CA LEU A 35 -2.93 10.54 -7.65
C LEU A 35 -2.10 11.42 -8.59
N GLN A 36 -0.84 11.67 -8.24
CA GLN A 36 0.04 12.56 -9.01
C GLN A 36 0.53 11.90 -10.31
N ASN A 37 0.72 10.58 -10.30
CA ASN A 37 1.25 9.87 -11.47
C ASN A 37 0.15 9.31 -12.39
N PHE A 38 -1.07 9.09 -11.90
CA PHE A 38 -2.16 8.51 -12.67
C PHE A 38 -3.45 9.34 -12.60
N PRO A 39 -3.61 10.36 -13.46
CA PRO A 39 -4.74 11.29 -13.39
C PRO A 39 -6.13 10.65 -13.42
N ARG A 40 -6.24 9.42 -13.97
CA ARG A 40 -7.51 8.67 -14.05
C ARG A 40 -7.67 7.60 -12.99
N ILE A 41 -6.79 7.56 -11.99
CA ILE A 41 -6.80 6.46 -11.00
C ILE A 41 -8.15 6.35 -10.29
N LEU A 42 -8.73 7.46 -9.83
CA LEU A 42 -9.99 7.44 -9.09
C LEU A 42 -11.16 6.90 -9.91
N SER A 43 -11.21 7.18 -11.22
CA SER A 43 -12.25 6.63 -12.09
C SER A 43 -12.09 5.14 -12.37
N LYS A 44 -10.89 4.60 -12.20
CA LYS A 44 -10.55 3.19 -12.44
C LYS A 44 -10.58 2.34 -11.18
N SER A 45 -10.24 2.92 -10.03
CA SER A 45 -10.15 2.21 -8.75
C SER A 45 -11.47 2.15 -7.98
N ARG A 46 -12.35 3.14 -8.19
CA ARG A 46 -13.61 3.22 -7.45
C ARG A 46 -14.50 2.02 -7.75
N GLY A 47 -14.81 1.24 -6.70
CA GLY A 47 -15.59 0.01 -6.82
C GLY A 47 -14.81 -1.20 -7.39
N ALA A 48 -13.57 -1.01 -7.83
CA ALA A 48 -12.74 -2.06 -8.39
C ALA A 48 -12.11 -2.98 -7.32
N VAL A 49 -11.37 -3.96 -7.79
CA VAL A 49 -10.60 -4.89 -6.96
C VAL A 49 -9.18 -4.38 -6.79
N GLY A 50 -8.66 -4.44 -5.57
CA GLY A 50 -7.26 -4.20 -5.24
C GLY A 50 -6.51 -5.47 -4.87
N LEU A 51 -5.19 -5.40 -4.88
CA LEU A 51 -4.31 -6.46 -4.39
C LEU A 51 -3.22 -5.84 -3.51
N ILE A 52 -3.00 -6.42 -2.35
CA ILE A 52 -1.88 -6.06 -1.47
C ILE A 52 -1.03 -7.30 -1.23
N ILE A 53 0.29 -7.13 -1.39
CA ILE A 53 1.26 -8.19 -1.19
C ILE A 53 2.06 -7.86 0.06
N GLY A 54 1.91 -8.67 1.12
CA GLY A 54 2.53 -8.51 2.43
C GLY A 54 1.53 -8.56 3.58
N GLY A 55 2.03 -8.47 4.83
CA GLY A 55 1.24 -8.59 6.07
C GLY A 55 1.66 -7.63 7.19
N GLY A 56 2.60 -6.71 6.93
CA GLY A 56 3.16 -5.79 7.93
C GLY A 56 2.44 -4.45 8.05
N GLY A 57 3.11 -3.47 8.68
CA GLY A 57 2.59 -2.11 8.89
C GLY A 57 2.27 -1.38 7.59
N ALA A 58 3.14 -1.46 6.58
CA ALA A 58 2.91 -0.87 5.27
C ALA A 58 1.67 -1.44 4.57
N CYS A 59 1.40 -2.74 4.75
CA CYS A 59 0.18 -3.38 4.27
C CYS A 59 -1.08 -2.73 4.85
N ARG A 60 -1.09 -2.43 6.16
CA ARG A 60 -2.21 -1.72 6.83
C ARG A 60 -2.44 -0.34 6.25
N SER A 61 -1.37 0.39 5.97
CA SER A 61 -1.42 1.71 5.32
C SER A 61 -1.99 1.60 3.90
N ALA A 62 -1.60 0.55 3.16
CA ALA A 62 -2.13 0.26 1.84
C ALA A 62 -3.63 -0.08 1.87
N VAL A 63 -4.09 -0.95 2.80
CA VAL A 63 -5.52 -1.26 2.97
C VAL A 63 -6.33 0.02 3.19
N TYR A 64 -5.89 0.86 4.13
CA TYR A 64 -6.57 2.12 4.41
C TYR A 64 -6.64 3.03 3.17
N THR A 65 -5.54 3.18 2.46
CA THR A 65 -5.46 4.06 1.28
C THR A 65 -6.33 3.56 0.13
N LEU A 66 -6.23 2.28 -0.21
CA LEU A 66 -7.01 1.69 -1.30
C LEU A 66 -8.51 1.82 -1.03
N TRP A 67 -8.94 1.48 0.17
CA TRP A 67 -10.34 1.60 0.55
C TRP A 67 -10.81 3.05 0.68
N LYS A 68 -10.17 3.84 1.56
CA LYS A 68 -10.72 5.14 1.99
C LYS A 68 -10.58 6.21 0.92
N TRP A 69 -9.46 6.22 0.20
CA TRP A 69 -9.15 7.32 -0.71
C TRP A 69 -9.25 6.91 -2.18
N LEU A 70 -8.93 5.68 -2.53
CA LEU A 70 -9.07 5.22 -3.92
C LEU A 70 -10.41 4.53 -4.20
N GLY A 71 -11.23 4.29 -3.18
CA GLY A 71 -12.58 3.76 -3.32
C GLY A 71 -12.65 2.30 -3.74
N VAL A 72 -11.57 1.54 -3.55
CA VAL A 72 -11.53 0.09 -3.79
C VAL A 72 -12.46 -0.61 -2.83
N LYS A 73 -13.31 -1.52 -3.32
CA LYS A 73 -14.31 -2.22 -2.51
C LYS A 73 -13.84 -3.58 -1.99
N ARG A 74 -13.11 -4.31 -2.79
CA ARG A 74 -12.60 -5.64 -2.47
C ARG A 74 -11.08 -5.63 -2.60
N ILE A 75 -10.37 -6.10 -1.57
CA ILE A 75 -8.91 -6.13 -1.55
C ILE A 75 -8.45 -7.57 -1.30
N TYR A 76 -7.76 -8.12 -2.26
CA TYR A 76 -7.06 -9.40 -2.11
C TYR A 76 -5.77 -9.19 -1.34
N MET A 77 -5.46 -10.11 -0.46
CA MET A 77 -4.27 -10.07 0.37
C MET A 77 -3.46 -11.35 0.17
N VAL A 78 -2.26 -11.20 -0.33
CA VAL A 78 -1.28 -12.26 -0.53
C VAL A 78 -0.14 -12.07 0.45
N CYS A 79 0.08 -13.05 1.34
CA CYS A 79 1.13 -13.02 2.35
C CYS A 79 1.67 -14.41 2.61
N ARG A 80 2.95 -14.51 2.99
CA ARG A 80 3.60 -15.79 3.36
C ARG A 80 2.97 -16.44 4.60
N LEU A 81 2.38 -15.67 5.50
CA LEU A 81 1.76 -16.15 6.73
C LEU A 81 0.30 -15.67 6.81
N LYS A 82 -0.64 -16.61 6.74
CA LYS A 82 -2.07 -16.32 6.88
C LYS A 82 -2.40 -15.55 8.15
N GLY A 83 -1.78 -15.88 9.28
CA GLY A 83 -2.03 -15.22 10.56
C GLY A 83 -1.74 -13.72 10.58
N GLU A 84 -0.78 -13.23 9.76
CA GLU A 84 -0.55 -11.80 9.61
C GLU A 84 -1.76 -11.13 8.96
N VAL A 85 -2.31 -11.73 7.92
CA VAL A 85 -3.52 -11.23 7.23
C VAL A 85 -4.75 -11.32 8.12
N ASP A 86 -4.96 -12.43 8.84
CA ASP A 86 -6.08 -12.59 9.77
C ASP A 86 -6.07 -11.48 10.84
N THR A 87 -4.88 -11.11 11.36
CA THR A 87 -4.72 -10.00 12.29
C THR A 87 -5.11 -8.65 11.69
N ILE A 88 -4.81 -8.42 10.41
CA ILE A 88 -5.21 -7.21 9.69
C ILE A 88 -6.73 -7.20 9.52
N ILE A 89 -7.31 -8.26 8.99
CA ILE A 89 -8.75 -8.40 8.77
C ILE A 89 -9.51 -8.10 10.07
N GLU A 90 -9.10 -8.71 11.17
CA GLU A 90 -9.74 -8.51 12.48
C GLU A 90 -9.63 -7.07 12.96
N SER A 91 -8.47 -6.42 12.75
CA SER A 91 -8.28 -5.03 13.15
C SER A 91 -9.16 -4.05 12.38
N PHE A 92 -9.51 -4.35 11.13
CA PHE A 92 -10.39 -3.50 10.33
C PHE A 92 -11.88 -3.76 10.59
N LYS A 93 -12.29 -4.96 11.01
CA LYS A 93 -13.69 -5.27 11.38
C LYS A 93 -14.25 -4.35 12.46
N ASN A 94 -13.42 -3.95 13.41
CA ASN A 94 -13.83 -3.08 14.53
C ASN A 94 -13.70 -1.58 14.20
N THR A 95 -13.70 -1.22 12.91
CA THR A 95 -13.62 0.17 12.44
C THR A 95 -14.75 0.48 11.48
N ALA A 96 -14.78 1.71 10.97
CA ALA A 96 -15.74 2.11 9.92
C ALA A 96 -15.34 1.59 8.52
N PHE A 97 -14.61 0.49 8.44
CA PHE A 97 -14.22 -0.13 7.17
C PHE A 97 -15.44 -0.85 6.55
N GLU A 98 -15.82 -0.43 5.35
CA GLU A 98 -16.96 -0.97 4.60
C GLU A 98 -16.52 -1.82 3.38
N GLY A 99 -15.22 -2.11 3.27
CA GLY A 99 -14.67 -2.93 2.21
C GLY A 99 -14.67 -4.43 2.55
N GLU A 100 -14.17 -5.22 1.66
CA GLU A 100 -13.96 -6.65 1.83
C GLU A 100 -12.46 -6.97 1.72
N LEU A 101 -11.90 -7.63 2.75
CA LEU A 101 -10.53 -8.13 2.75
C LEU A 101 -10.55 -9.64 2.58
N ILE A 102 -9.88 -10.15 1.56
CA ILE A 102 -9.88 -11.58 1.21
C ILE A 102 -8.44 -12.08 1.20
N TYR A 103 -8.13 -13.00 2.11
CA TYR A 103 -6.88 -13.75 2.02
C TYR A 103 -6.93 -14.72 0.85
N VAL A 104 -5.90 -14.72 0.02
CA VAL A 104 -5.74 -15.66 -1.09
C VAL A 104 -4.71 -16.71 -0.68
N GLY A 105 -5.16 -17.94 -0.49
CA GLY A 105 -4.35 -19.01 0.09
C GLY A 105 -3.95 -20.12 -0.88
N SER A 106 -4.50 -20.14 -2.10
CA SER A 106 -4.17 -21.17 -3.10
C SER A 106 -4.16 -20.64 -4.53
N VAL A 107 -3.44 -21.36 -5.39
CA VAL A 107 -3.34 -21.03 -6.82
C VAL A 107 -4.71 -21.14 -7.50
N ASP A 108 -5.53 -22.11 -7.12
CA ASP A 108 -6.85 -22.29 -7.72
C ASP A 108 -7.80 -21.15 -7.31
N GLU A 109 -7.75 -20.70 -6.05
CA GLU A 109 -8.45 -19.48 -5.64
C GLU A 109 -7.99 -18.29 -6.48
N ALA A 110 -6.68 -18.05 -6.58
CA ALA A 110 -6.13 -16.93 -7.35
C ALA A 110 -6.56 -16.95 -8.82
N LYS A 111 -6.66 -18.11 -9.44
CA LYS A 111 -7.16 -18.28 -10.81
C LYS A 111 -8.64 -17.92 -10.95
N ALA A 112 -9.47 -18.26 -9.96
CA ALA A 112 -10.90 -18.01 -9.97
C ALA A 112 -11.29 -16.55 -9.69
N LEU A 113 -10.40 -15.77 -9.06
CA LEU A 113 -10.66 -14.38 -8.69
C LEU A 113 -10.60 -13.42 -9.89
N ASP A 114 -11.28 -12.26 -9.78
CA ASP A 114 -11.22 -11.18 -10.75
C ASP A 114 -9.82 -10.55 -10.82
N ALA A 115 -9.50 -9.88 -11.92
CA ALA A 115 -8.24 -9.17 -12.07
C ALA A 115 -8.20 -7.93 -11.16
N PRO A 116 -7.13 -7.72 -10.36
CA PRO A 116 -6.97 -6.49 -9.61
C PRO A 116 -6.63 -5.32 -10.54
N ILE A 117 -7.06 -4.12 -10.17
CA ILE A 117 -6.78 -2.87 -10.91
C ILE A 117 -5.71 -2.04 -10.21
N VAL A 118 -5.68 -2.05 -8.89
CA VAL A 118 -4.70 -1.32 -8.09
C VAL A 118 -3.96 -2.30 -7.20
N VAL A 119 -2.64 -2.28 -7.28
CA VAL A 119 -1.77 -3.21 -6.53
C VAL A 119 -0.76 -2.44 -5.71
N VAL A 120 -0.53 -2.88 -4.48
CA VAL A 120 0.54 -2.35 -3.62
C VAL A 120 1.43 -3.51 -3.15
N GLY A 121 2.70 -3.48 -3.55
CA GLY A 121 3.75 -4.37 -3.05
C GLY A 121 4.36 -3.78 -1.77
N THR A 122 4.42 -4.57 -0.71
CA THR A 122 4.98 -4.15 0.59
C THR A 122 6.02 -5.14 1.14
N VAL A 123 6.52 -6.03 0.28
CA VAL A 123 7.45 -7.09 0.66
C VAL A 123 8.87 -6.71 0.20
N PRO A 124 9.89 -6.85 1.05
CA PRO A 124 11.28 -6.64 0.65
C PRO A 124 11.70 -7.51 -0.54
N ASP A 125 12.60 -7.00 -1.38
CA ASP A 125 13.08 -7.68 -2.60
C ASP A 125 14.09 -8.79 -2.28
N PHE A 126 13.60 -9.88 -1.67
CA PHE A 126 14.39 -11.08 -1.40
C PHE A 126 13.94 -12.25 -2.27
N LEU A 127 14.86 -13.16 -2.53
CA LEU A 127 14.52 -14.45 -3.12
C LEU A 127 13.66 -15.24 -2.13
N PRO A 128 12.50 -15.76 -2.54
CA PRO A 128 11.67 -16.61 -1.70
C PRO A 128 12.44 -17.88 -1.29
N LYS A 129 12.42 -18.21 -0.01
CA LYS A 129 13.13 -19.37 0.57
C LYS A 129 12.20 -20.34 1.27
N THR A 130 11.17 -19.83 1.93
CA THR A 130 10.19 -20.65 2.64
C THR A 130 9.02 -21.02 1.73
N GLU A 131 8.33 -22.11 2.04
CA GLU A 131 7.13 -22.54 1.28
C GLU A 131 6.09 -21.42 1.17
N GLY A 132 5.85 -20.68 2.28
CA GLY A 132 4.92 -19.57 2.27
C GLY A 132 5.36 -18.39 1.37
N GLU A 133 6.65 -18.09 1.31
CA GLU A 133 7.19 -17.05 0.41
C GLU A 133 7.11 -17.48 -1.06
N ILE A 134 7.39 -18.77 -1.35
CA ILE A 134 7.28 -19.34 -2.69
C ILE A 134 5.82 -19.29 -3.14
N LEU A 135 4.89 -19.76 -2.30
CA LEU A 135 3.45 -19.71 -2.60
C LEU A 135 2.98 -18.26 -2.82
N ALA A 136 3.35 -17.32 -1.94
CA ALA A 136 2.98 -15.92 -2.09
C ALA A 136 3.48 -15.32 -3.42
N ARG A 137 4.68 -15.68 -3.86
CA ARG A 137 5.22 -15.29 -5.16
C ARG A 137 4.41 -15.89 -6.30
N GLU A 138 4.04 -17.17 -6.22
CA GLU A 138 3.22 -17.85 -7.22
C GLU A 138 1.83 -17.23 -7.34
N LEU A 139 1.15 -16.99 -6.22
CA LEU A 139 -0.16 -16.32 -6.18
C LEU A 139 -0.10 -14.92 -6.80
N THR A 140 0.95 -14.18 -6.47
CA THR A 140 1.20 -12.86 -7.06
C THR A 140 1.33 -12.95 -8.57
N ASN A 141 2.11 -13.89 -9.09
CA ASN A 141 2.30 -14.08 -10.52
C ASN A 141 0.98 -14.45 -11.22
N VAL A 142 0.15 -15.30 -10.63
CA VAL A 142 -1.17 -15.65 -11.18
C VAL A 142 -2.07 -14.42 -11.27
N LEU A 143 -2.17 -13.62 -10.20
CA LEU A 143 -3.02 -12.43 -10.17
C LEU A 143 -2.53 -11.34 -11.11
N LEU A 144 -1.23 -11.11 -11.19
CA LEU A 144 -0.64 -10.13 -12.12
C LEU A 144 -0.65 -10.62 -13.57
N GLY A 145 -0.70 -11.94 -13.79
CA GLY A 145 -0.78 -12.57 -15.11
C GLY A 145 -2.13 -12.43 -15.80
N LYS A 146 -3.20 -12.03 -15.10
CA LYS A 146 -4.54 -11.86 -15.69
C LYS A 146 -4.52 -10.83 -16.82
N GLU A 147 -5.47 -10.96 -17.77
CA GLU A 147 -5.50 -10.15 -18.98
C GLU A 147 -5.59 -8.65 -18.69
N GLN A 148 -6.52 -8.27 -17.82
CA GLN A 148 -6.69 -6.87 -17.43
C GLN A 148 -5.51 -6.39 -16.59
N LYS A 149 -4.93 -5.25 -16.97
CA LYS A 149 -3.81 -4.59 -16.29
C LYS A 149 -4.25 -3.26 -15.71
N GLY A 150 -3.54 -2.83 -14.69
CA GLY A 150 -3.83 -1.57 -14.00
C GLY A 150 -2.56 -0.90 -13.50
N TYR A 151 -2.56 -0.52 -12.24
CA TYR A 151 -1.56 0.34 -11.63
C TYR A 151 -0.95 -0.33 -10.41
N ILE A 152 0.35 -0.28 -10.30
CA ILE A 152 1.13 -0.84 -9.18
C ILE A 152 1.95 0.25 -8.51
N LEU A 153 1.97 0.26 -7.19
CA LEU A 153 3.01 0.88 -6.39
C LEU A 153 3.81 -0.24 -5.71
N GLU A 154 5.09 -0.34 -6.04
CA GLU A 154 6.04 -1.19 -5.32
C GLU A 154 6.71 -0.36 -4.24
N MET A 155 6.32 -0.52 -2.98
CA MET A 155 6.84 0.30 -1.87
C MET A 155 8.30 0.00 -1.55
N CYS A 156 8.81 -1.18 -1.91
CA CYS A 156 10.23 -1.50 -1.76
C CYS A 156 11.04 -0.78 -2.84
N TYR A 157 12.15 -0.17 -2.44
CA TYR A 157 13.08 0.54 -3.32
C TYR A 157 14.55 0.25 -2.97
N HIS A 158 14.79 -0.72 -2.09
CA HIS A 158 16.11 -1.11 -1.64
C HIS A 158 16.37 -2.59 -1.96
N PRO A 159 17.56 -2.98 -2.41
CA PRO A 159 18.78 -2.18 -2.66
C PRO A 159 18.71 -1.34 -3.94
N GLU A 160 17.78 -1.62 -4.84
CA GLU A 160 17.59 -0.89 -6.10
C GLU A 160 16.14 -0.41 -6.23
N PRO A 161 15.90 0.82 -6.76
CA PRO A 161 14.55 1.36 -6.94
C PRO A 161 13.65 0.50 -7.86
N LYS A 162 14.25 -0.19 -8.85
CA LYS A 162 13.56 -1.17 -9.68
C LYS A 162 13.82 -2.58 -9.16
N THR A 163 13.02 -2.99 -8.18
CA THR A 163 13.05 -4.34 -7.59
C THR A 163 12.76 -5.44 -8.62
N THR A 164 13.01 -6.68 -8.25
CA THR A 164 12.60 -7.85 -9.06
C THR A 164 11.12 -7.84 -9.35
N PHE A 165 10.28 -7.53 -8.35
CA PHE A 165 8.84 -7.42 -8.51
C PHE A 165 8.47 -6.29 -9.49
N PHE A 166 9.08 -5.10 -9.36
CA PHE A 166 8.89 -3.99 -10.28
C PHE A 166 9.13 -4.41 -11.74
N LYS A 167 10.30 -5.01 -12.02
CA LYS A 167 10.71 -5.44 -13.36
C LYS A 167 9.75 -6.49 -13.95
N LEU A 168 9.31 -7.45 -13.12
CA LEU A 168 8.35 -8.48 -13.53
C LEU A 168 6.98 -7.88 -13.88
N ALA A 169 6.48 -6.97 -13.06
CA ALA A 169 5.21 -6.32 -13.27
C ALA A 169 5.23 -5.41 -14.52
N GLU A 170 6.30 -4.64 -14.71
CA GLU A 170 6.49 -3.79 -15.90
C GLU A 170 6.50 -4.65 -17.18
N LYS A 171 7.25 -5.77 -17.17
CA LYS A 171 7.28 -6.74 -18.28
C LYS A 171 5.91 -7.37 -18.56
N ALA A 172 5.09 -7.56 -17.53
CA ALA A 172 3.73 -8.09 -17.66
C ALA A 172 2.70 -7.05 -18.14
N GLY A 173 3.12 -5.81 -18.44
CA GLY A 173 2.27 -4.75 -19.00
C GLY A 173 1.57 -3.86 -17.96
N TRP A 174 1.98 -3.93 -16.69
CA TRP A 174 1.46 -3.05 -15.63
C TRP A 174 2.12 -1.66 -15.68
N LYS A 175 1.39 -0.65 -15.23
CA LYS A 175 1.96 0.68 -14.95
C LYS A 175 2.49 0.69 -13.52
N VAL A 176 3.80 0.69 -13.36
CA VAL A 176 4.45 0.50 -12.08
C VAL A 176 5.11 1.79 -11.61
N LEU A 177 4.88 2.16 -10.35
CA LEU A 177 5.57 3.24 -9.65
C LEU A 177 6.60 2.64 -8.67
N PRO A 178 7.80 3.20 -8.61
CA PRO A 178 8.78 2.82 -7.60
C PRO A 178 8.40 3.38 -6.23
N GLY A 179 8.84 2.71 -5.17
CA GLY A 179 8.57 3.10 -3.78
C GLY A 179 9.14 4.47 -3.38
N THR A 180 10.12 4.97 -4.14
CA THR A 180 10.66 6.33 -3.97
C THR A 180 9.59 7.42 -4.12
N GLU A 181 8.58 7.22 -4.98
CA GLU A 181 7.45 8.13 -5.10
C GLU A 181 6.70 8.25 -3.75
N SER A 182 6.29 7.12 -3.19
CA SER A 182 5.61 7.10 -1.89
C SER A 182 6.51 7.64 -0.77
N MET A 183 7.81 7.34 -0.80
CA MET A 183 8.79 7.84 0.17
C MET A 183 8.86 9.37 0.18
N ILE A 184 8.88 10.01 -0.99
CA ILE A 184 8.91 11.47 -1.10
C ILE A 184 7.66 12.08 -0.48
N TYR A 185 6.47 11.67 -0.88
CA TYR A 185 5.23 12.25 -0.40
C TYR A 185 4.98 12.00 1.09
N GLN A 186 5.31 10.81 1.61
CA GLN A 186 5.22 10.55 3.03
C GLN A 186 6.21 11.41 3.84
N GLY A 187 7.42 11.62 3.31
CA GLY A 187 8.43 12.48 3.93
C GLY A 187 8.00 13.95 3.98
N VAL A 188 7.40 14.46 2.91
CA VAL A 188 6.80 15.81 2.90
C VAL A 188 5.69 15.91 3.95
N ALA A 189 4.82 14.93 4.06
CA ALA A 189 3.78 14.91 5.09
C ALA A 189 4.37 14.90 6.52
N GLN A 190 5.48 14.21 6.74
CA GLN A 190 6.22 14.27 8.01
C GLN A 190 6.76 15.68 8.29
N GLN A 191 7.37 16.34 7.30
CA GLN A 191 7.89 17.69 7.47
C GLN A 191 6.78 18.68 7.86
N VAL A 192 5.62 18.61 7.20
CA VAL A 192 4.46 19.44 7.58
C VAL A 192 4.08 19.22 9.04
N LEU A 193 4.07 17.98 9.51
CA LEU A 193 3.72 17.64 10.89
C LEU A 193 4.77 18.10 11.89
N TRP A 194 6.06 17.98 11.59
CA TRP A 194 7.16 18.32 12.50
C TRP A 194 7.43 19.81 12.58
N THR A 195 7.30 20.52 11.45
CA THR A 195 7.61 21.97 11.39
C THR A 195 6.39 22.87 11.52
N GLU A 196 5.17 22.30 11.50
CA GLU A 196 3.90 23.06 11.43
C GLU A 196 3.84 24.04 10.24
N THR A 197 4.62 23.74 9.20
CA THR A 197 4.71 24.57 8.00
C THR A 197 3.72 24.06 6.96
N PRO A 198 2.82 24.91 6.42
CA PRO A 198 1.90 24.53 5.35
C PRO A 198 2.63 24.01 4.10
N LEU A 199 2.00 23.09 3.37
CA LEU A 199 2.57 22.44 2.19
C LEU A 199 3.00 23.44 1.10
N GLU A 200 2.26 24.55 0.94
CA GLU A 200 2.53 25.60 -0.04
C GLU A 200 3.87 26.33 0.17
N ARG A 201 4.50 26.15 1.34
CA ARG A 201 5.82 26.70 1.64
C ARG A 201 6.98 25.76 1.31
N PHE A 202 6.69 24.53 0.89
CA PHE A 202 7.72 23.62 0.41
C PHE A 202 7.82 23.76 -1.11
N ASP A 203 8.94 24.28 -1.60
CA ASP A 203 9.29 24.20 -3.02
C ASP A 203 9.58 22.74 -3.36
N LEU A 204 8.57 22.07 -3.92
CA LEU A 204 8.66 20.66 -4.35
C LEU A 204 9.16 20.54 -5.79
N VAL A 205 9.46 21.68 -6.44
CA VAL A 205 9.95 21.75 -7.82
C VAL A 205 11.23 22.56 -7.82
N GLY A 206 12.34 21.87 -7.77
CA GLY A 206 13.67 22.40 -8.06
C GLY A 206 14.15 21.85 -9.40
#